data_a0329f62510617fcb58983fe54abc0b3
#
_entry.id   a0329f62510617fcb58983fe54abc0b3
#
_cell.length_a   1.000
_cell.length_b   1.000
_cell.length_c   1.000
_cell.angle_alpha   90.00
_cell.angle_beta   90.00
_cell.angle_gamma   90.00
#
_symmetry.space_group_name_H-M   'P 1'
#
loop_
_entity.id
_entity.type
_entity.pdbx_description
1 polymer ?
#
loop_
_entity_poly.entity_id
_entity_poly.type
_entity_poly.pdbx_seq_one_letter_code
_entity_poly.pdbx_strand_id
1 'polypeptide(L)'
;MEKLQGKWLVAVSSGPDSMALLQMCIDAGIDCAVAHVNYHHRPEADEEENYIRSFCVKRGIPIFVHNDPFTYTGNFEAAARELRYRFFVEIVRREGYQGVLIGHHQDDLLETYIMQEAKNIVPEYYGLREEMLMHGVLFKRPLLHMTKEELVTYCKKHQLRYYIDVTNLSDEYTRNQIRHEIVEPMTTFERTAYLHEIKQRNAIMQERRCRVKTYIREEKISLETYRVLSQDDRLTMLRMFVEKVPHYSLKHLQGMDYTIMHASDFIIPLDGFSLVSDGTYLLKYIPEEPYNYVFYSLEELQNIRKEHFYTEEGSPGVFALTLQESDFPIRIRSFQAGDKMQMRFGRKEVHRFFIDRH
;
A
#
# COMPACT_ATOMS: atom_id res chain seq x y z
N MET A 1 26.22 5.94 4.18
CA MET A 1 25.68 6.86 5.22
C MET A 1 25.91 8.36 4.91
N GLU A 2 26.72 8.73 3.96
CA GLU A 2 27.29 10.09 3.78
C GLU A 2 26.32 11.23 3.35
N LYS A 3 25.05 11.02 3.21
CA LYS A 3 24.10 12.07 2.71
C LYS A 3 22.79 12.21 3.47
N LEU A 4 22.70 11.68 4.69
CA LEU A 4 21.50 11.85 5.49
C LEU A 4 21.58 13.19 6.23
N GLN A 5 20.91 14.20 5.69
CA GLN A 5 20.77 15.50 6.36
C GLN A 5 19.53 15.52 7.25
N GLY A 6 19.56 16.34 8.31
CA GLY A 6 18.44 16.48 9.25
C GLY A 6 18.39 15.40 10.32
N LYS A 7 17.24 15.35 11.02
CA LYS A 7 17.03 14.44 12.15
C LYS A 7 16.33 13.17 11.71
N TRP A 8 16.83 12.02 12.12
CA TRP A 8 16.29 10.71 11.70
C TRP A 8 15.86 9.85 12.90
N LEU A 9 14.79 9.09 12.72
CA LEU A 9 14.37 8.07 13.67
C LEU A 9 14.98 6.73 13.26
N VAL A 10 15.76 6.08 14.12
CA VAL A 10 16.35 4.76 13.85
C VAL A 10 15.52 3.69 14.53
N ALA A 11 14.97 2.75 13.74
CA ALA A 11 14.25 1.61 14.26
C ALA A 11 15.24 0.56 14.80
N VAL A 12 15.22 0.30 16.10
CA VAL A 12 16.17 -0.59 16.77
C VAL A 12 15.41 -1.72 17.46
N SER A 13 15.74 -2.97 17.06
CA SER A 13 15.16 -4.21 17.61
C SER A 13 16.12 -4.96 18.54
N SER A 14 17.26 -4.37 18.94
CA SER A 14 18.38 -5.03 19.62
C SER A 14 19.16 -6.09 18.82
N GLY A 15 18.68 -6.48 17.65
CA GLY A 15 19.43 -7.35 16.74
C GLY A 15 20.65 -6.70 16.12
N PRO A 16 21.62 -7.51 15.59
CA PRO A 16 22.90 -6.99 15.10
C PRO A 16 22.74 -5.93 14.00
N ASP A 17 21.79 -6.08 13.10
CA ASP A 17 21.57 -5.18 11.97
C ASP A 17 21.14 -3.78 12.42
N SER A 18 20.20 -3.73 13.35
CA SER A 18 19.69 -2.48 13.90
C SER A 18 20.70 -1.79 14.82
N MET A 19 21.50 -2.58 15.56
CA MET A 19 22.58 -2.04 16.40
C MET A 19 23.75 -1.51 15.55
N ALA A 20 24.10 -2.23 14.46
CA ALA A 20 25.08 -1.74 13.50
C ALA A 20 24.62 -0.44 12.84
N LEU A 21 23.34 -0.39 12.38
CA LEU A 21 22.76 0.82 11.80
C LEU A 21 22.86 2.02 12.76
N LEU A 22 22.45 1.83 14.01
CA LEU A 22 22.51 2.89 15.03
C LEU A 22 23.96 3.39 15.24
N GLN A 23 24.91 2.46 15.39
CA GLN A 23 26.32 2.84 15.57
C GLN A 23 26.88 3.56 14.34
N MET A 24 26.53 3.10 13.12
CA MET A 24 26.95 3.78 11.88
C MET A 24 26.35 5.19 11.76
N CYS A 25 25.13 5.41 12.26
CA CYS A 25 24.56 6.77 12.33
C CYS A 25 25.35 7.65 13.28
N ILE A 26 25.74 7.12 14.45
CA ILE A 26 26.56 7.83 15.44
C ILE A 26 27.94 8.19 14.87
N ASP A 27 28.61 7.21 14.26
CA ASP A 27 29.96 7.40 13.69
C ASP A 27 29.95 8.40 12.53
N ALA A 28 28.85 8.47 11.78
CA ALA A 28 28.66 9.46 10.72
C ALA A 28 28.18 10.84 11.22
N GLY A 29 27.97 11.02 12.52
CA GLY A 29 27.50 12.29 13.09
C GLY A 29 26.07 12.65 12.71
N ILE A 30 25.21 11.65 12.38
CA ILE A 30 23.82 11.87 12.03
C ILE A 30 23.02 12.18 13.31
N ASP A 31 22.30 13.29 13.31
CA ASP A 31 21.35 13.63 14.39
C ASP A 31 20.21 12.61 14.35
N CYS A 32 20.15 11.74 15.36
CA CYS A 32 19.18 10.65 15.39
C CYS A 32 18.58 10.40 16.77
N ALA A 33 17.39 9.81 16.75
CA ALA A 33 16.75 9.21 17.91
C ALA A 33 16.45 7.75 17.64
N VAL A 34 16.21 6.98 18.68
CA VAL A 34 15.88 5.55 18.61
C VAL A 34 14.39 5.34 18.83
N ALA A 35 13.78 4.46 18.01
CA ALA A 35 12.47 3.88 18.25
C ALA A 35 12.61 2.38 18.47
N HIS A 36 12.10 1.90 19.60
CA HIS A 36 12.08 0.49 20.00
C HIS A 36 10.66 0.05 20.32
N VAL A 37 10.30 -1.18 19.96
CA VAL A 37 9.00 -1.78 20.32
C VAL A 37 9.27 -3.05 21.09
N ASN A 38 8.82 -3.09 22.35
CA ASN A 38 8.82 -4.28 23.18
C ASN A 38 7.42 -4.89 23.18
N TYR A 39 7.28 -6.11 22.69
CA TYR A 39 6.00 -6.83 22.65
C TYR A 39 5.74 -7.67 23.87
N HIS A 40 6.69 -7.76 24.81
CA HIS A 40 6.67 -8.66 25.98
C HIS A 40 6.39 -10.13 25.63
N HIS A 41 6.78 -10.53 24.41
CA HIS A 41 6.48 -11.87 23.90
C HIS A 41 7.43 -12.95 24.47
N ARG A 42 8.58 -12.54 24.98
CA ARG A 42 9.62 -13.41 25.55
C ARG A 42 10.31 -12.75 26.73
N PRO A 43 10.85 -13.54 27.68
CA PRO A 43 11.47 -12.99 28.89
C PRO A 43 12.65 -12.03 28.60
N GLU A 44 13.40 -12.28 27.53
CA GLU A 44 14.58 -11.48 27.16
C GLU A 44 14.22 -10.10 26.63
N ALA A 45 12.96 -9.87 26.21
CA ALA A 45 12.54 -8.60 25.60
C ALA A 45 12.75 -7.39 26.51
N ASP A 46 12.52 -7.58 27.83
CA ASP A 46 12.75 -6.51 28.81
C ASP A 46 14.24 -6.24 29.03
N GLU A 47 15.09 -7.25 28.96
CA GLU A 47 16.53 -7.10 29.03
C GLU A 47 17.09 -6.35 27.82
N GLU A 48 16.55 -6.66 26.63
CA GLU A 48 16.87 -5.98 25.38
C GLU A 48 16.48 -4.50 25.41
N GLU A 49 15.28 -4.19 25.87
CA GLU A 49 14.83 -2.80 26.07
C GLU A 49 15.75 -2.05 27.03
N ASN A 50 16.05 -2.64 28.19
CA ASN A 50 16.93 -2.03 29.20
C ASN A 50 18.34 -1.78 28.65
N TYR A 51 18.86 -2.68 27.83
CA TYR A 51 20.14 -2.50 27.15
C TYR A 51 20.09 -1.31 26.19
N ILE A 52 19.09 -1.24 25.31
CA ILE A 52 18.96 -0.13 24.34
C ILE A 52 18.82 1.20 25.07
N ARG A 53 17.98 1.28 26.12
CA ARG A 53 17.84 2.48 26.94
C ARG A 53 19.18 2.93 27.53
N SER A 54 19.90 1.99 28.13
CA SER A 54 21.22 2.28 28.71
C SER A 54 22.23 2.73 27.65
N PHE A 55 22.20 2.14 26.47
CA PHE A 55 23.05 2.51 25.34
C PHE A 55 22.77 3.94 24.87
N CYS A 56 21.50 4.30 24.75
CA CYS A 56 21.07 5.63 24.34
C CYS A 56 21.39 6.70 25.40
N VAL A 57 21.08 6.44 26.67
CA VAL A 57 21.36 7.37 27.78
C VAL A 57 22.85 7.71 27.86
N LYS A 58 23.73 6.70 27.77
CA LYS A 58 25.21 6.91 27.82
C LYS A 58 25.71 7.79 26.66
N ARG A 59 24.97 7.93 25.58
CA ARG A 59 25.34 8.70 24.39
C ARG A 59 24.52 9.97 24.17
N GLY A 60 23.58 10.25 25.07
CA GLY A 60 22.69 11.41 24.94
C GLY A 60 21.71 11.31 23.75
N ILE A 61 21.36 10.09 23.32
CA ILE A 61 20.47 9.84 22.18
C ILE A 61 19.02 9.74 22.71
N PRO A 62 18.07 10.52 22.18
CA PRO A 62 16.66 10.36 22.52
C PRO A 62 16.14 8.97 22.14
N ILE A 63 15.32 8.38 23.02
CA ILE A 63 14.71 7.07 22.77
C ILE A 63 13.22 7.09 23.04
N PHE A 64 12.45 6.55 22.11
CA PHE A 64 11.01 6.30 22.20
C PHE A 64 10.78 4.80 22.27
N VAL A 65 10.04 4.36 23.25
CA VAL A 65 9.74 2.94 23.44
C VAL A 65 8.25 2.76 23.51
N HIS A 66 7.74 1.82 22.70
CA HIS A 66 6.39 1.28 22.83
C HIS A 66 6.50 -0.04 23.59
N ASN A 67 5.89 -0.09 24.77
CA ASN A 67 5.88 -1.25 25.65
C ASN A 67 4.51 -1.51 26.27
N ASP A 68 3.44 -0.98 25.66
CA ASP A 68 2.08 -1.28 26.08
C ASP A 68 1.71 -2.73 25.74
N PRO A 69 0.82 -3.37 26.52
CA PRO A 69 0.33 -4.71 26.22
C PRO A 69 -0.21 -4.81 24.79
N PHE A 70 0.36 -5.74 24.01
CA PHE A 70 -0.02 -5.94 22.62
C PHE A 70 -1.04 -7.06 22.48
N THR A 71 -2.27 -6.69 22.14
CA THR A 71 -3.35 -7.64 21.80
C THR A 71 -3.55 -7.68 20.29
N TYR A 72 -3.67 -8.86 19.71
CA TYR A 72 -3.85 -9.05 18.28
C TYR A 72 -4.85 -10.16 17.97
N THR A 73 -5.43 -10.11 16.77
CA THR A 73 -6.25 -11.18 16.19
C THR A 73 -5.60 -11.64 14.89
N GLY A 74 -5.51 -12.94 14.67
CA GLY A 74 -4.89 -13.51 13.47
C GLY A 74 -3.37 -13.65 13.56
N ASN A 75 -2.65 -13.27 12.50
CA ASN A 75 -1.20 -13.44 12.41
C ASN A 75 -0.46 -12.39 13.26
N PHE A 76 0.34 -12.85 14.23
CA PHE A 76 1.14 -12.01 15.12
C PHE A 76 2.10 -11.09 14.36
N GLU A 77 2.83 -11.64 13.38
CA GLU A 77 3.85 -10.87 12.64
C GLU A 77 3.26 -9.72 11.85
N ALA A 78 2.12 -9.97 11.16
CA ALA A 78 1.42 -8.93 10.42
C ALA A 78 0.95 -7.81 11.35
N ALA A 79 0.34 -8.17 12.48
CA ALA A 79 -0.14 -7.22 13.48
C ALA A 79 1.02 -6.46 14.16
N ALA A 80 2.10 -7.16 14.53
CA ALA A 80 3.31 -6.56 15.10
C ALA A 80 4.01 -5.60 14.12
N ARG A 81 4.03 -5.97 12.83
CA ARG A 81 4.54 -5.11 11.77
C ARG A 81 3.72 -3.83 11.64
N GLU A 82 2.40 -3.94 11.60
CA GLU A 82 1.50 -2.78 11.52
C GLU A 82 1.67 -1.85 12.71
N LEU A 83 1.70 -2.39 13.94
CA LEU A 83 1.95 -1.63 15.15
C LEU A 83 3.27 -0.86 15.08
N ARG A 84 4.38 -1.52 14.68
CA ARG A 84 5.69 -0.89 14.55
C ARG A 84 5.65 0.30 13.59
N TYR A 85 5.09 0.11 12.39
CA TYR A 85 5.07 1.17 11.39
C TYR A 85 4.18 2.35 11.83
N ARG A 86 3.04 2.08 12.45
CA ARG A 86 2.17 3.11 13.02
C ARG A 86 2.88 3.91 14.10
N PHE A 87 3.56 3.25 15.03
CA PHE A 87 4.34 3.88 16.08
C PHE A 87 5.46 4.77 15.51
N PHE A 88 6.20 4.29 14.52
CA PHE A 88 7.25 5.08 13.88
C PHE A 88 6.68 6.32 13.17
N VAL A 89 5.58 6.18 12.45
CA VAL A 89 4.91 7.29 11.76
C VAL A 89 4.42 8.34 12.76
N GLU A 90 3.86 7.92 13.89
CA GLU A 90 3.42 8.81 14.96
C GLU A 90 4.57 9.66 15.52
N ILE A 91 5.70 9.01 15.87
CA ILE A 91 6.88 9.72 16.39
C ILE A 91 7.41 10.71 15.36
N VAL A 92 7.58 10.28 14.10
CA VAL A 92 8.11 11.14 13.05
C VAL A 92 7.27 12.39 12.88
N ARG A 93 5.93 12.27 12.92
CA ARG A 93 5.01 13.40 12.79
C ARG A 93 5.04 14.31 14.02
N ARG A 94 5.05 13.73 15.21
CA ARG A 94 5.00 14.47 16.47
C ARG A 94 6.30 15.24 16.73
N GLU A 95 7.43 14.62 16.47
CA GLU A 95 8.75 15.16 16.81
C GLU A 95 9.45 15.87 15.62
N GLY A 96 8.88 15.78 14.41
CA GLY A 96 9.41 16.46 13.22
C GLY A 96 10.66 15.81 12.63
N TYR A 97 10.83 14.48 12.71
CA TYR A 97 11.91 13.77 12.04
C TYR A 97 11.73 13.74 10.52
N GLN A 98 12.84 13.65 9.77
CA GLN A 98 12.82 13.54 8.30
C GLN A 98 12.22 12.21 7.82
N GLY A 99 12.34 11.17 8.63
CA GLY A 99 11.87 9.83 8.33
C GLY A 99 12.48 8.78 9.26
N VAL A 100 12.35 7.52 8.84
CA VAL A 100 12.78 6.34 9.62
C VAL A 100 13.89 5.60 8.88
N LEU A 101 14.94 5.24 9.61
CA LEU A 101 16.00 4.34 9.14
C LEU A 101 15.75 2.93 9.65
N ILE A 102 15.77 1.94 8.75
CA ILE A 102 15.53 0.53 9.06
C ILE A 102 16.73 -0.31 8.67
N GLY A 103 17.14 -1.22 9.54
CA GLY A 103 18.31 -2.08 9.40
C GLY A 103 18.15 -3.27 8.45
N HIS A 104 17.31 -3.17 7.39
CA HIS A 104 17.29 -4.21 6.35
C HIS A 104 18.58 -4.21 5.55
N HIS A 105 19.09 -5.39 5.24
CA HIS A 105 20.38 -5.60 4.59
C HIS A 105 20.25 -6.43 3.29
N GLN A 106 21.38 -6.76 2.66
CA GLN A 106 21.42 -7.43 1.38
C GLN A 106 20.72 -8.81 1.40
N ASP A 107 20.89 -9.56 2.49
CA ASP A 107 20.27 -10.87 2.59
C ASP A 107 18.74 -10.77 2.64
N ASP A 108 18.18 -9.76 3.35
CA ASP A 108 16.74 -9.47 3.34
C ASP A 108 16.21 -9.14 1.93
N LEU A 109 17.01 -8.45 1.13
CA LEU A 109 16.68 -8.12 -0.25
C LEU A 109 16.63 -9.38 -1.10
N LEU A 110 17.63 -10.27 -0.99
CA LEU A 110 17.68 -11.54 -1.70
C LEU A 110 16.56 -12.49 -1.26
N GLU A 111 16.34 -12.65 0.05
CA GLU A 111 15.22 -13.42 0.60
C GLU A 111 13.88 -12.96 0.00
N THR A 112 13.64 -11.64 0.01
CA THR A 112 12.39 -11.08 -0.51
C THR A 112 12.24 -11.35 -2.01
N TYR A 113 13.31 -11.22 -2.80
CA TYR A 113 13.32 -11.52 -4.22
C TYR A 113 13.01 -12.99 -4.50
N ILE A 114 13.68 -13.91 -3.82
CA ILE A 114 13.48 -15.35 -3.98
C ILE A 114 12.06 -15.76 -3.59
N MET A 115 11.51 -15.17 -2.50
CA MET A 115 10.11 -15.39 -2.12
C MET A 115 9.12 -14.89 -3.18
N GLN A 116 9.40 -13.76 -3.83
CA GLN A 116 8.57 -13.23 -4.92
C GLN A 116 8.57 -14.17 -6.13
N GLU A 117 9.75 -14.70 -6.50
CA GLU A 117 9.90 -15.68 -7.59
C GLU A 117 9.18 -17.01 -7.24
N ALA A 118 9.42 -17.56 -6.05
CA ALA A 118 8.79 -18.82 -5.62
C ALA A 118 7.25 -18.75 -5.60
N LYS A 119 6.69 -17.58 -5.29
CA LYS A 119 5.24 -17.34 -5.32
C LYS A 119 4.71 -16.96 -6.71
N ASN A 120 5.57 -16.88 -7.72
CA ASN A 120 5.25 -16.41 -9.07
C ASN A 120 4.47 -15.06 -9.05
N ILE A 121 4.92 -14.14 -8.21
CA ILE A 121 4.34 -12.80 -8.08
C ILE A 121 5.07 -11.86 -9.03
N VAL A 122 4.32 -11.07 -9.79
CA VAL A 122 4.87 -9.89 -10.47
C VAL A 122 4.71 -8.70 -9.53
N PRO A 123 5.76 -8.32 -8.74
CA PRO A 123 5.66 -7.25 -7.78
C PRO A 123 5.74 -5.88 -8.48
N GLU A 124 5.49 -4.81 -7.74
CA GLU A 124 5.80 -3.45 -8.22
C GLU A 124 7.31 -3.17 -8.25
N TYR A 125 8.06 -3.90 -7.44
CA TYR A 125 9.50 -3.79 -7.29
C TYR A 125 10.05 -5.13 -6.79
N TYR A 126 11.04 -5.65 -7.47
CA TYR A 126 11.71 -6.88 -7.08
C TYR A 126 12.65 -6.64 -5.92
N GLY A 127 12.58 -7.49 -4.89
CA GLY A 127 13.32 -7.34 -3.64
C GLY A 127 12.81 -6.17 -2.78
N LEU A 128 13.71 -5.43 -2.17
CA LEU A 128 13.43 -4.31 -1.28
C LEU A 128 13.92 -2.98 -1.89
N ARG A 129 13.09 -1.94 -1.83
CA ARG A 129 13.49 -0.57 -2.22
C ARG A 129 14.39 0.03 -1.15
N GLU A 130 15.39 0.80 -1.56
CA GLU A 130 16.22 1.58 -0.63
C GLU A 130 15.40 2.61 0.14
N GLU A 131 14.41 3.20 -0.53
CA GLU A 131 13.51 4.20 0.04
C GLU A 131 12.06 3.87 -0.29
N MET A 132 11.17 4.16 0.65
CA MET A 132 9.73 4.03 0.44
C MET A 132 8.96 5.10 1.22
N LEU A 133 7.88 5.59 0.66
CA LEU A 133 6.93 6.44 1.35
C LEU A 133 5.79 5.59 1.91
N MET A 134 5.54 5.68 3.21
CA MET A 134 4.42 4.98 3.86
C MET A 134 3.70 5.96 4.79
N HIS A 135 2.40 6.12 4.61
CA HIS A 135 1.59 7.10 5.34
C HIS A 135 2.18 8.52 5.35
N GLY A 136 2.82 8.92 4.24
CA GLY A 136 3.46 10.24 4.09
C GLY A 136 4.80 10.39 4.83
N VAL A 137 5.35 9.31 5.41
CA VAL A 137 6.66 9.29 6.08
C VAL A 137 7.67 8.53 5.21
N LEU A 138 8.87 9.06 5.10
CA LEU A 138 9.97 8.47 4.36
C LEU A 138 10.67 7.39 5.21
N PHE A 139 10.76 6.18 4.67
CA PHE A 139 11.54 5.07 5.24
C PHE A 139 12.73 4.78 4.35
N LYS A 140 13.94 4.70 4.94
CA LYS A 140 15.19 4.37 4.23
C LYS A 140 15.85 3.12 4.80
N ARG A 141 16.53 2.39 3.92
CA ARG A 141 17.29 1.17 4.24
C ARG A 141 18.74 1.31 3.84
N PRO A 142 19.55 2.01 4.64
CA PRO A 142 20.94 2.35 4.27
C PRO A 142 21.85 1.12 4.14
N LEU A 143 21.46 -0.02 4.72
CA LEU A 143 22.28 -1.23 4.80
C LEU A 143 22.00 -2.24 3.67
N LEU A 144 21.15 -1.93 2.68
CA LEU A 144 20.79 -2.88 1.61
C LEU A 144 21.97 -3.37 0.76
N HIS A 145 23.10 -2.69 0.81
CA HIS A 145 24.35 -3.08 0.10
C HIS A 145 25.29 -3.91 0.96
N MET A 146 25.00 -4.07 2.25
CA MET A 146 25.83 -4.83 3.20
C MET A 146 25.25 -6.21 3.45
N THR A 147 26.11 -7.21 3.59
CA THR A 147 25.72 -8.57 3.98
C THR A 147 25.52 -8.68 5.48
N LYS A 148 24.79 -9.71 5.92
CA LYS A 148 24.63 -10.04 7.34
C LYS A 148 25.98 -10.25 8.04
N GLU A 149 26.91 -10.93 7.37
CA GLU A 149 28.25 -11.22 7.89
C GLU A 149 29.05 -9.94 8.13
N GLU A 150 29.00 -8.98 7.19
CA GLU A 150 29.64 -7.66 7.35
C GLU A 150 29.07 -6.90 8.55
N LEU A 151 27.76 -6.93 8.78
CA LEU A 151 27.11 -6.27 9.91
C LEU A 151 27.48 -6.90 11.26
N VAL A 152 27.51 -8.24 11.33
CA VAL A 152 27.97 -8.96 12.52
C VAL A 152 29.45 -8.66 12.81
N THR A 153 30.28 -8.62 11.78
CA THR A 153 31.69 -8.26 11.89
C THR A 153 31.86 -6.82 12.38
N TYR A 154 31.06 -5.90 11.86
CA TYR A 154 31.02 -4.52 12.31
C TYR A 154 30.64 -4.42 13.80
N CYS A 155 29.60 -5.13 14.24
CA CYS A 155 29.20 -5.18 15.65
C CYS A 155 30.34 -5.69 16.56
N LYS A 156 31.02 -6.77 16.14
CA LYS A 156 32.17 -7.32 16.88
C LYS A 156 33.33 -6.32 17.01
N LYS A 157 33.66 -5.66 15.90
CA LYS A 157 34.74 -4.64 15.87
C LYS A 157 34.43 -3.46 16.81
N HIS A 158 33.18 -3.04 16.89
CA HIS A 158 32.75 -1.92 17.76
C HIS A 158 32.32 -2.37 19.16
N GLN A 159 32.49 -3.66 19.49
CA GLN A 159 32.12 -4.27 20.79
C GLN A 159 30.66 -3.99 21.17
N LEU A 160 29.76 -4.02 20.18
CA LEU A 160 28.34 -3.85 20.39
C LEU A 160 27.73 -5.16 20.88
N ARG A 161 27.01 -5.09 21.99
CA ARG A 161 26.14 -6.19 22.41
C ARG A 161 24.89 -6.19 21.51
N TYR A 162 24.46 -7.34 21.09
CA TYR A 162 23.22 -7.56 20.35
C TYR A 162 22.61 -8.89 20.78
N TYR A 163 21.32 -9.03 20.49
CA TYR A 163 20.55 -10.25 20.81
C TYR A 163 20.13 -10.93 19.51
N ILE A 164 20.03 -12.25 19.55
CA ILE A 164 19.59 -13.06 18.41
C ILE A 164 18.22 -13.63 18.75
N ASP A 165 17.23 -13.31 17.91
CA ASP A 165 15.88 -13.82 18.06
C ASP A 165 15.79 -15.27 17.55
N VAL A 166 15.45 -16.21 18.43
CA VAL A 166 15.41 -17.66 18.13
C VAL A 166 13.98 -18.18 17.90
N THR A 167 12.94 -17.32 18.01
CA THR A 167 11.55 -17.79 18.18
C THR A 167 10.63 -17.63 16.98
N ASN A 168 11.13 -17.23 15.83
CA ASN A 168 10.32 -16.90 14.68
C ASN A 168 9.91 -18.17 13.87
N LEU A 169 8.67 -18.67 14.02
CA LEU A 169 8.32 -20.07 13.66
C LEU A 169 7.18 -20.28 12.63
N SER A 170 6.52 -19.27 12.01
CA SER A 170 5.37 -19.59 11.13
C SER A 170 5.50 -19.15 9.67
N ASP A 171 5.31 -17.89 9.32
CA ASP A 171 5.62 -17.40 7.96
C ASP A 171 7.14 -17.26 7.76
N GLU A 172 7.85 -17.19 8.86
CA GLU A 172 9.28 -17.35 8.95
C GLU A 172 9.78 -18.71 8.51
N TYR A 173 9.01 -19.79 8.58
CA TYR A 173 9.51 -21.09 8.14
C TYR A 173 9.98 -21.02 6.68
N THR A 174 9.18 -20.46 5.79
CA THR A 174 9.58 -20.31 4.39
C THR A 174 10.72 -19.29 4.24
N ARG A 175 10.70 -18.19 4.99
CA ARG A 175 11.76 -17.18 4.93
C ARG A 175 13.06 -17.68 5.54
N ASN A 176 13.00 -18.34 6.70
CA ASN A 176 14.14 -18.93 7.35
C ASN A 176 14.73 -20.08 6.52
N GLN A 177 13.89 -20.87 5.88
CA GLN A 177 14.35 -21.91 4.96
C GLN A 177 15.12 -21.28 3.77
N ILE A 178 14.58 -20.26 3.13
CA ILE A 178 15.28 -19.54 2.04
C ILE A 178 16.60 -18.96 2.54
N ARG A 179 16.61 -18.39 3.75
CA ARG A 179 17.82 -17.84 4.37
C ARG A 179 18.89 -18.90 4.52
N HIS A 180 18.59 -20.00 5.20
CA HIS A 180 19.57 -21.03 5.54
C HIS A 180 19.96 -21.92 4.37
N GLU A 181 19.00 -22.30 3.52
CA GLU A 181 19.23 -23.23 2.42
C GLU A 181 19.73 -22.56 1.14
N ILE A 182 19.44 -21.28 0.93
CA ILE A 182 19.73 -20.59 -0.33
C ILE A 182 20.66 -19.39 -0.10
N VAL A 183 20.27 -18.41 0.75
CA VAL A 183 20.99 -17.12 0.82
C VAL A 183 22.32 -17.23 1.56
N GLU A 184 22.36 -17.88 2.72
CA GLU A 184 23.61 -18.04 3.49
C GLU A 184 24.68 -18.83 2.73
N PRO A 185 24.37 -19.93 2.04
CA PRO A 185 25.36 -20.70 1.29
C PRO A 185 25.84 -20.03 -0.02
N MET A 186 25.17 -18.95 -0.47
CA MET A 186 25.51 -18.28 -1.74
C MET A 186 26.96 -17.82 -1.76
N THR A 187 27.63 -18.15 -2.85
CA THR A 187 28.94 -17.56 -3.18
C THR A 187 28.80 -16.07 -3.53
N THR A 188 29.89 -15.32 -3.45
CA THR A 188 29.93 -13.91 -3.88
C THR A 188 29.50 -13.76 -5.35
N PHE A 189 29.83 -14.72 -6.21
CA PHE A 189 29.43 -14.72 -7.62
C PHE A 189 27.92 -14.83 -7.78
N GLU A 190 27.27 -15.77 -7.08
CA GLU A 190 25.83 -15.98 -7.12
C GLU A 190 25.08 -14.76 -6.57
N ARG A 191 25.52 -14.22 -5.43
CA ARG A 191 24.97 -12.97 -4.86
C ARG A 191 25.00 -11.83 -5.87
N THR A 192 26.16 -11.64 -6.52
CA THR A 192 26.33 -10.59 -7.54
C THR A 192 25.40 -10.81 -8.74
N ALA A 193 25.23 -12.06 -9.19
CA ALA A 193 24.32 -12.39 -10.28
C ALA A 193 22.86 -12.05 -9.93
N TYR A 194 22.38 -12.45 -8.74
CA TYR A 194 21.03 -12.12 -8.28
C TYR A 194 20.81 -10.61 -8.15
N LEU A 195 21.76 -9.89 -7.55
CA LEU A 195 21.67 -8.43 -7.42
C LEU A 195 21.63 -7.73 -8.78
N HIS A 196 22.39 -8.23 -9.75
CA HIS A 196 22.37 -7.72 -11.12
C HIS A 196 21.00 -7.99 -11.79
N GLU A 197 20.47 -9.20 -11.66
CA GLU A 197 19.15 -9.57 -12.16
C GLU A 197 18.05 -8.69 -11.55
N ILE A 198 18.03 -8.52 -10.23
CA ILE A 198 17.08 -7.64 -9.53
C ILE A 198 17.13 -6.22 -10.09
N LYS A 199 18.33 -5.68 -10.27
CA LYS A 199 18.54 -4.34 -10.83
C LYS A 199 18.01 -4.23 -12.26
N GLN A 200 18.30 -5.20 -13.11
CA GLN A 200 17.81 -5.24 -14.50
C GLN A 200 16.28 -5.32 -14.56
N ARG A 201 15.68 -6.24 -13.80
CA ARG A 201 14.21 -6.39 -13.74
C ARG A 201 13.53 -5.12 -13.26
N ASN A 202 14.07 -4.48 -12.23
CA ASN A 202 13.54 -3.23 -11.72
C ASN A 202 13.67 -2.08 -12.72
N ALA A 203 14.77 -2.02 -13.50
CA ALA A 203 14.93 -1.04 -14.56
C ALA A 203 13.88 -1.22 -15.67
N ILE A 204 13.67 -2.47 -16.13
CA ILE A 204 12.63 -2.82 -17.12
C ILE A 204 11.23 -2.46 -16.59
N MET A 205 10.94 -2.79 -15.32
CA MET A 205 9.65 -2.45 -14.70
C MET A 205 9.44 -0.94 -14.61
N GLN A 206 10.45 -0.19 -14.25
CA GLN A 206 10.39 1.28 -14.15
C GLN A 206 10.18 1.91 -15.53
N GLU A 207 10.89 1.47 -16.55
CA GLU A 207 10.71 1.93 -17.93
C GLU A 207 9.28 1.65 -18.41
N ARG A 208 8.79 0.42 -18.17
CA ARG A 208 7.43 0.01 -18.50
C ARG A 208 6.40 0.88 -17.79
N ARG A 209 6.55 1.10 -16.49
CA ARG A 209 5.66 1.98 -15.70
C ARG A 209 5.63 3.41 -16.24
N CYS A 210 6.80 3.98 -16.57
CA CYS A 210 6.88 5.31 -17.16
C CYS A 210 6.13 5.36 -18.50
N ARG A 211 6.32 4.36 -19.36
CA ARG A 211 5.64 4.26 -20.65
C ARG A 211 4.13 4.17 -20.50
N VAL A 212 3.63 3.20 -19.73
CA VAL A 212 2.18 2.98 -19.61
C VAL A 212 1.47 4.09 -18.84
N LYS A 213 2.16 4.80 -17.96
CA LYS A 213 1.60 5.95 -17.22
C LYS A 213 1.08 7.04 -18.17
N THR A 214 1.71 7.21 -19.32
CA THR A 214 1.30 8.23 -20.31
C THR A 214 -0.07 7.95 -20.93
N TYR A 215 -0.55 6.71 -20.87
CA TYR A 215 -1.86 6.28 -21.39
C TYR A 215 -2.99 6.40 -20.36
N ILE A 216 -2.66 6.63 -19.10
CA ILE A 216 -3.66 6.88 -18.04
C ILE A 216 -3.86 8.38 -17.95
N ARG A 217 -5.03 8.87 -18.37
CA ARG A 217 -5.37 10.31 -18.37
C ARG A 217 -6.70 10.52 -17.65
N GLU A 218 -6.73 11.50 -16.74
CA GLU A 218 -7.98 11.86 -16.04
C GLU A 218 -8.70 10.63 -15.42
N GLU A 219 -7.94 9.71 -14.82
CA GLU A 219 -8.47 8.48 -14.23
C GLU A 219 -9.21 7.56 -15.23
N LYS A 220 -8.88 7.63 -16.52
CA LYS A 220 -9.43 6.77 -17.58
C LYS A 220 -8.34 6.25 -18.51
N ILE A 221 -8.63 5.12 -19.17
CA ILE A 221 -7.76 4.47 -20.14
C ILE A 221 -8.57 4.23 -21.42
N SER A 222 -8.06 4.68 -22.58
CA SER A 222 -8.67 4.35 -23.88
C SER A 222 -8.62 2.84 -24.13
N LEU A 223 -9.77 2.21 -24.40
CA LEU A 223 -9.86 0.80 -24.73
C LEU A 223 -9.18 0.46 -26.05
N GLU A 224 -9.17 1.35 -27.01
CA GLU A 224 -8.42 1.21 -28.27
C GLU A 224 -6.91 1.10 -27.96
N THR A 225 -6.37 2.06 -27.19
CA THR A 225 -4.96 2.03 -26.76
C THR A 225 -4.66 0.77 -25.94
N TYR A 226 -5.52 0.42 -24.98
CA TYR A 226 -5.33 -0.74 -24.13
C TYR A 226 -5.19 -2.03 -24.93
N ARG A 227 -6.07 -2.26 -25.93
CA ARG A 227 -6.14 -3.49 -26.70
C ARG A 227 -4.96 -3.73 -27.62
N VAL A 228 -4.21 -2.70 -28.02
CA VAL A 228 -3.02 -2.84 -28.86
C VAL A 228 -1.71 -3.02 -28.09
N LEU A 229 -1.73 -2.83 -26.78
CA LEU A 229 -0.55 -3.00 -25.95
C LEU A 229 -0.20 -4.48 -25.73
N SER A 230 1.07 -4.74 -25.39
CA SER A 230 1.51 -6.07 -24.94
C SER A 230 0.80 -6.45 -23.64
N GLN A 231 0.62 -7.75 -23.39
CA GLN A 231 -0.01 -8.23 -22.16
C GLN A 231 0.70 -7.69 -20.91
N ASP A 232 2.02 -7.67 -20.92
CA ASP A 232 2.81 -7.14 -19.80
C ASP A 232 2.57 -5.66 -19.53
N ASP A 233 2.42 -4.85 -20.59
CA ASP A 233 2.09 -3.43 -20.48
C ASP A 233 0.67 -3.26 -19.95
N ARG A 234 -0.29 -4.04 -20.44
CA ARG A 234 -1.68 -4.02 -19.96
C ARG A 234 -1.78 -4.38 -18.48
N LEU A 235 -1.12 -5.46 -18.05
CA LEU A 235 -1.11 -5.88 -16.64
C LEU A 235 -0.44 -4.84 -15.75
N THR A 236 0.65 -4.20 -16.23
CA THR A 236 1.31 -3.11 -15.51
C THR A 236 0.38 -1.90 -15.40
N MET A 237 -0.31 -1.55 -16.47
CA MET A 237 -1.26 -0.43 -16.51
C MET A 237 -2.46 -0.68 -15.60
N LEU A 238 -3.06 -1.89 -15.64
CA LEU A 238 -4.12 -2.28 -14.73
C LEU A 238 -3.69 -2.16 -13.27
N ARG A 239 -2.53 -2.71 -12.92
CA ARG A 239 -1.99 -2.60 -11.56
C ARG A 239 -1.87 -1.15 -11.11
N MET A 240 -1.33 -0.27 -11.96
CA MET A 240 -1.23 1.16 -11.65
C MET A 240 -2.60 1.82 -11.55
N PHE A 241 -3.54 1.40 -12.38
CA PHE A 241 -4.88 1.97 -12.40
C PHE A 241 -5.69 1.58 -11.16
N VAL A 242 -5.51 0.37 -10.61
CA VAL A 242 -6.22 -0.11 -9.39
C VAL A 242 -5.45 0.14 -8.09
N GLU A 243 -4.39 0.89 -8.09
CA GLU A 243 -3.32 1.05 -7.08
C GLU A 243 -3.77 1.39 -5.65
N LYS A 244 -5.01 1.78 -5.41
CA LYS A 244 -5.52 2.12 -4.07
C LYS A 244 -6.13 0.93 -3.30
N VAL A 245 -6.03 -0.29 -3.82
CA VAL A 245 -6.74 -1.48 -3.33
C VAL A 245 -5.74 -2.59 -2.99
N PRO A 246 -6.08 -3.54 -2.08
CA PRO A 246 -5.20 -4.65 -1.70
C PRO A 246 -4.59 -5.37 -2.90
N HIS A 247 -3.35 -5.79 -2.76
CA HIS A 247 -2.55 -6.38 -3.83
C HIS A 247 -3.27 -7.51 -4.57
N TYR A 248 -3.78 -7.23 -5.76
CA TYR A 248 -4.34 -8.26 -6.64
C TYR A 248 -3.24 -9.22 -7.11
N SER A 249 -3.50 -10.51 -7.01
CA SER A 249 -2.61 -11.54 -7.55
C SER A 249 -2.51 -11.42 -9.08
N LEU A 250 -1.44 -11.96 -9.66
CA LEU A 250 -1.28 -12.01 -11.12
C LEU A 250 -2.50 -12.65 -11.79
N LYS A 251 -3.04 -13.71 -11.21
CA LYS A 251 -4.26 -14.39 -11.72
C LYS A 251 -5.47 -13.47 -11.77
N HIS A 252 -5.68 -12.63 -10.75
CA HIS A 252 -6.77 -11.64 -10.76
C HIS A 252 -6.57 -10.60 -11.85
N LEU A 253 -5.36 -10.05 -11.99
CA LEU A 253 -5.06 -9.08 -13.05
C LEU A 253 -5.23 -9.68 -14.45
N GLN A 254 -4.83 -10.93 -14.65
CA GLN A 254 -5.06 -11.66 -15.91
C GLN A 254 -6.55 -11.89 -16.19
N GLY A 255 -7.35 -12.17 -15.16
CA GLY A 255 -8.80 -12.28 -15.29
C GLY A 255 -9.45 -10.96 -15.71
N MET A 256 -9.04 -9.84 -15.09
CA MET A 256 -9.47 -8.50 -15.52
C MET A 256 -9.06 -8.21 -16.96
N ASP A 257 -7.79 -8.44 -17.31
CA ASP A 257 -7.25 -8.25 -18.66
C ASP A 257 -8.06 -9.04 -19.70
N TYR A 258 -8.35 -10.30 -19.40
CA TYR A 258 -9.16 -11.15 -20.28
C TYR A 258 -10.55 -10.54 -20.52
N THR A 259 -11.24 -10.09 -19.47
CA THR A 259 -12.57 -9.47 -19.59
C THR A 259 -12.50 -8.19 -20.45
N ILE A 260 -11.53 -7.31 -20.20
CA ILE A 260 -11.36 -6.03 -20.92
C ILE A 260 -11.02 -6.26 -22.40
N MET A 261 -10.28 -7.32 -22.70
CA MET A 261 -9.88 -7.65 -24.08
C MET A 261 -11.04 -8.23 -24.92
N HIS A 262 -12.00 -8.93 -24.29
CA HIS A 262 -13.00 -9.74 -25.00
C HIS A 262 -14.44 -9.22 -24.88
N ALA A 263 -14.72 -8.31 -23.94
CA ALA A 263 -16.03 -7.71 -23.79
C ALA A 263 -16.02 -6.25 -24.30
N SER A 264 -17.13 -5.82 -24.92
CA SER A 264 -17.39 -4.42 -25.26
C SER A 264 -17.86 -3.65 -24.03
N ASP A 265 -18.76 -4.25 -23.29
CA ASP A 265 -19.38 -3.71 -22.09
C ASP A 265 -19.11 -4.62 -20.91
N PHE A 266 -18.56 -4.09 -19.83
CA PHE A 266 -18.25 -4.87 -18.66
C PHE A 266 -18.31 -4.03 -17.38
N ILE A 267 -18.61 -4.72 -16.28
CA ILE A 267 -18.48 -4.22 -14.92
C ILE A 267 -17.67 -5.26 -14.15
N ILE A 268 -16.49 -4.87 -13.68
CA ILE A 268 -15.62 -5.73 -12.84
C ILE A 268 -15.65 -5.15 -11.43
N PRO A 269 -16.40 -5.77 -10.50
CA PRO A 269 -16.48 -5.30 -9.12
C PRO A 269 -15.16 -5.53 -8.40
N LEU A 270 -14.70 -4.52 -7.67
CA LEU A 270 -13.50 -4.51 -6.85
C LEU A 270 -13.85 -3.99 -5.45
N ASP A 271 -12.88 -4.02 -4.53
CA ASP A 271 -13.10 -3.52 -3.19
C ASP A 271 -13.17 -1.97 -3.19
N GLY A 272 -14.37 -1.44 -2.90
CA GLY A 272 -14.65 0.00 -2.86
C GLY A 272 -14.93 0.70 -4.19
N PHE A 273 -14.80 0.01 -5.35
CA PHE A 273 -15.13 0.56 -6.67
C PHE A 273 -15.35 -0.55 -7.70
N SER A 274 -15.73 -0.18 -8.91
CA SER A 274 -15.78 -1.11 -10.05
C SER A 274 -14.98 -0.55 -11.23
N LEU A 275 -14.39 -1.44 -12.02
CA LEU A 275 -13.91 -1.07 -13.36
C LEU A 275 -15.07 -1.24 -14.33
N VAL A 276 -15.35 -0.20 -15.09
CA VAL A 276 -16.47 -0.19 -16.05
C VAL A 276 -15.99 0.26 -17.42
N SER A 277 -16.71 -0.17 -18.45
CA SER A 277 -16.56 0.32 -19.82
C SER A 277 -17.72 1.25 -20.18
N ASP A 278 -17.42 2.39 -20.82
CA ASP A 278 -18.40 3.23 -21.52
C ASP A 278 -18.39 2.96 -23.05
N GLY A 279 -17.78 1.86 -23.49
CA GLY A 279 -17.57 1.51 -24.90
C GLY A 279 -16.30 2.10 -25.51
N THR A 280 -15.75 3.19 -24.97
CA THR A 280 -14.54 3.88 -25.45
C THR A 280 -13.40 3.84 -24.43
N TYR A 281 -13.74 4.00 -23.16
CA TYR A 281 -12.79 4.07 -22.07
C TYR A 281 -13.04 3.01 -21.00
N LEU A 282 -11.97 2.58 -20.37
CA LEU A 282 -11.98 1.90 -19.08
C LEU A 282 -11.93 2.96 -17.99
N LEU A 283 -12.90 2.92 -17.07
CA LEU A 283 -13.14 3.91 -16.03
C LEU A 283 -13.17 3.24 -14.66
N LYS A 284 -12.92 4.03 -13.61
CA LYS A 284 -13.24 3.65 -12.22
C LYS A 284 -14.61 4.22 -11.88
N TYR A 285 -15.51 3.37 -11.49
CA TYR A 285 -16.80 3.75 -10.92
C TYR A 285 -16.74 3.53 -9.40
N ILE A 286 -16.79 4.62 -8.66
CA ILE A 286 -16.90 4.60 -7.20
C ILE A 286 -18.39 4.82 -6.92
N PRO A 287 -19.10 3.83 -6.34
CA PRO A 287 -20.50 4.03 -6.00
C PRO A 287 -20.62 5.14 -4.95
N GLU A 288 -21.50 6.08 -5.23
CA GLU A 288 -21.83 7.12 -4.24
C GLU A 288 -22.49 6.50 -3.01
N GLU A 289 -22.31 7.10 -1.84
CA GLU A 289 -23.01 6.65 -0.64
C GLU A 289 -24.52 6.69 -0.86
N PRO A 290 -25.26 5.62 -0.50
CA PRO A 290 -26.69 5.60 -0.70
C PRO A 290 -27.37 6.74 0.08
N TYR A 291 -28.15 7.53 -0.60
CA TYR A 291 -28.94 8.57 0.01
C TYR A 291 -30.43 8.26 -0.09
N ASN A 292 -31.23 8.82 0.84
CA ASN A 292 -32.67 8.65 0.88
C ASN A 292 -33.29 9.84 1.61
N TYR A 293 -33.90 10.74 0.86
CA TYR A 293 -34.61 11.91 1.36
C TYR A 293 -36.10 11.73 1.15
N VAL A 294 -36.91 12.10 2.15
CA VAL A 294 -38.36 12.09 2.07
C VAL A 294 -38.86 13.50 2.36
N PHE A 295 -39.72 14.03 1.50
CA PHE A 295 -40.32 15.35 1.61
C PHE A 295 -41.83 15.20 1.60
N TYR A 296 -42.50 15.92 2.48
CA TYR A 296 -43.94 15.81 2.68
C TYR A 296 -44.72 16.98 2.11
N SER A 297 -44.08 18.08 1.69
CA SER A 297 -44.73 19.24 1.10
C SER A 297 -43.79 19.98 0.11
N LEU A 298 -44.38 20.86 -0.75
CA LEU A 298 -43.62 21.74 -1.61
C LEU A 298 -42.72 22.69 -0.81
N GLU A 299 -43.20 23.14 0.35
CA GLU A 299 -42.46 24.06 1.22
C GLU A 299 -41.11 23.43 1.69
N GLU A 300 -41.11 22.14 2.00
CA GLU A 300 -39.89 21.40 2.38
C GLU A 300 -38.87 21.30 1.23
N LEU A 301 -39.31 21.42 -0.03
CA LEU A 301 -38.46 21.35 -1.21
C LEU A 301 -37.96 22.72 -1.68
N GLN A 302 -38.47 23.84 -1.17
CA GLN A 302 -38.08 25.17 -1.62
C GLN A 302 -36.62 25.46 -1.29
N ASN A 303 -35.89 25.93 -2.29
CA ASN A 303 -34.48 26.35 -2.17
C ASN A 303 -33.51 25.29 -1.60
N ILE A 304 -33.81 24.00 -1.77
CA ILE A 304 -32.91 22.92 -1.34
C ILE A 304 -31.77 22.79 -2.31
N ARG A 305 -30.54 22.81 -1.76
CA ARG A 305 -29.32 22.33 -2.46
C ARG A 305 -28.71 21.19 -1.67
N LYS A 306 -28.70 20.02 -2.28
CA LYS A 306 -28.02 18.81 -1.79
C LYS A 306 -26.93 18.43 -2.78
N GLU A 307 -26.02 17.59 -2.38
CA GLU A 307 -24.94 17.11 -3.24
C GLU A 307 -25.46 16.44 -4.54
N HIS A 308 -26.60 15.76 -4.43
CA HIS A 308 -27.16 14.93 -5.51
C HIS A 308 -28.30 15.60 -6.29
N PHE A 309 -28.90 16.68 -5.78
CA PHE A 309 -29.98 17.40 -6.45
C PHE A 309 -30.17 18.80 -5.90
N TYR A 310 -30.83 19.63 -6.66
CA TYR A 310 -31.29 20.97 -6.22
C TYR A 310 -32.67 21.25 -6.77
N THR A 311 -33.37 22.18 -6.13
CA THR A 311 -34.68 22.67 -6.55
C THR A 311 -34.60 24.15 -6.92
N GLU A 312 -35.25 24.51 -8.00
CA GLU A 312 -35.34 25.89 -8.53
C GLU A 312 -36.81 26.21 -8.86
N GLU A 313 -37.23 27.42 -8.58
CA GLU A 313 -38.50 27.95 -9.10
C GLU A 313 -38.30 28.44 -10.54
N GLY A 314 -39.11 27.97 -11.49
CA GLY A 314 -39.06 28.44 -12.87
C GLY A 314 -39.61 27.48 -13.90
N SER A 315 -39.34 27.76 -15.18
CA SER A 315 -39.76 26.94 -16.29
C SER A 315 -38.94 25.62 -16.29
N PRO A 316 -39.60 24.48 -16.57
CA PRO A 316 -38.94 23.20 -16.58
C PRO A 316 -37.85 23.15 -17.67
N GLY A 317 -36.61 22.80 -17.27
CA GLY A 317 -35.54 22.46 -18.20
C GLY A 317 -35.72 21.07 -18.79
N VAL A 318 -34.80 20.65 -19.66
CA VAL A 318 -34.87 19.33 -20.36
C VAL A 318 -34.86 18.14 -19.38
N PHE A 319 -34.35 18.32 -18.17
CA PHE A 319 -34.27 17.31 -17.11
C PHE A 319 -35.02 17.71 -15.83
N ALA A 320 -36.00 18.63 -15.92
CA ALA A 320 -36.77 19.09 -14.78
C ALA A 320 -38.10 18.34 -14.67
N LEU A 321 -38.54 18.11 -13.43
CA LEU A 321 -39.85 17.63 -13.10
C LEU A 321 -40.68 18.76 -12.50
N THR A 322 -41.91 18.93 -12.96
CA THR A 322 -42.86 19.86 -12.30
C THR A 322 -43.63 19.08 -11.25
N LEU A 323 -43.65 19.58 -10.03
CA LEU A 323 -44.29 18.94 -8.88
C LEU A 323 -45.49 19.76 -8.41
N GLN A 324 -46.54 19.04 -7.95
CA GLN A 324 -47.73 19.59 -7.35
C GLN A 324 -47.89 19.05 -5.90
N GLU A 325 -48.69 19.72 -5.07
CA GLU A 325 -48.99 19.25 -3.71
C GLU A 325 -49.55 17.83 -3.65
N SER A 326 -50.25 17.40 -4.69
CA SER A 326 -50.78 16.02 -4.82
C SER A 326 -49.74 14.94 -5.03
N ASP A 327 -48.49 15.32 -5.34
CA ASP A 327 -47.41 14.37 -5.60
C ASP A 327 -46.68 13.93 -4.33
N PHE A 328 -46.97 14.59 -3.19
CA PHE A 328 -46.33 14.29 -1.90
C PHE A 328 -47.03 13.14 -1.14
N PRO A 329 -46.25 12.34 -0.37
CA PRO A 329 -44.82 12.50 -0.08
C PRO A 329 -43.90 12.05 -1.22
N ILE A 330 -42.85 12.82 -1.50
CA ILE A 330 -41.84 12.50 -2.51
C ILE A 330 -40.61 11.91 -1.84
N ARG A 331 -40.11 10.84 -2.46
CA ARG A 331 -38.85 10.21 -2.05
C ARG A 331 -37.78 10.36 -3.15
N ILE A 332 -36.66 11.01 -2.80
CA ILE A 332 -35.47 11.12 -3.64
C ILE A 332 -34.38 10.26 -3.03
N ARG A 333 -33.95 9.23 -3.72
CA ARG A 333 -32.97 8.27 -3.22
C ARG A 333 -32.09 7.73 -4.32
N SER A 334 -30.96 7.18 -3.92
CA SER A 334 -30.13 6.38 -4.82
C SER A 334 -30.90 5.18 -5.39
N PHE A 335 -30.50 4.79 -6.58
CA PHE A 335 -31.02 3.63 -7.28
C PHE A 335 -30.89 2.35 -6.44
N GLN A 336 -31.91 1.48 -6.51
CA GLN A 336 -31.89 0.15 -5.91
C GLN A 336 -32.20 -0.92 -6.96
N ALA A 337 -31.61 -2.11 -6.77
CA ALA A 337 -31.89 -3.24 -7.66
C ALA A 337 -33.39 -3.54 -7.70
N GLY A 338 -33.93 -3.70 -8.92
CA GLY A 338 -35.36 -3.93 -9.14
C GLY A 338 -36.18 -2.65 -9.35
N ASP A 339 -35.61 -1.46 -9.25
CA ASP A 339 -36.30 -0.22 -9.59
C ASP A 339 -36.75 -0.22 -11.05
N LYS A 340 -37.99 0.21 -11.27
CA LYS A 340 -38.60 0.28 -12.59
C LYS A 340 -39.12 1.70 -12.86
N MET A 341 -38.90 2.17 -14.06
CA MET A 341 -39.44 3.45 -14.52
C MET A 341 -40.57 3.21 -15.52
N GLN A 342 -41.61 4.08 -15.49
CA GLN A 342 -42.66 4.09 -16.47
C GLN A 342 -42.17 4.74 -17.76
N MET A 343 -42.24 4.00 -18.84
CA MET A 343 -41.91 4.49 -20.18
C MET A 343 -43.21 4.70 -20.95
N ARG A 344 -43.11 5.40 -22.10
CA ARG A 344 -44.27 5.61 -23.00
C ARG A 344 -44.95 4.31 -23.42
N PHE A 345 -44.20 3.24 -23.54
CA PHE A 345 -44.67 1.91 -23.95
C PHE A 345 -44.26 0.83 -22.92
N GLY A 346 -44.80 0.92 -21.69
CA GLY A 346 -44.56 -0.08 -20.66
C GLY A 346 -43.59 0.33 -19.57
N ARG A 347 -43.15 -0.66 -18.78
CA ARG A 347 -42.17 -0.44 -17.66
C ARG A 347 -40.84 -1.05 -18.02
N LYS A 348 -39.75 -0.33 -17.73
CA LYS A 348 -38.38 -0.79 -17.90
C LYS A 348 -37.61 -0.72 -16.57
N GLU A 349 -36.74 -1.67 -16.32
CA GLU A 349 -35.85 -1.61 -15.18
C GLU A 349 -34.87 -0.45 -15.35
N VAL A 350 -34.70 0.32 -14.30
CA VAL A 350 -33.87 1.55 -14.32
C VAL A 350 -32.41 1.24 -14.72
N HIS A 351 -31.83 0.16 -14.21
CA HIS A 351 -30.47 -0.22 -14.58
C HIS A 351 -30.30 -0.51 -16.08
N ARG A 352 -31.30 -1.18 -16.71
CA ARG A 352 -31.32 -1.42 -18.18
C ARG A 352 -31.50 -0.14 -18.97
N PHE A 353 -32.24 0.83 -18.43
CA PHE A 353 -32.43 2.12 -19.06
C PHE A 353 -31.09 2.88 -19.17
N PHE A 354 -30.25 2.81 -18.13
CA PHE A 354 -28.93 3.44 -18.17
C PHE A 354 -27.94 2.70 -19.08
N ILE A 355 -27.94 1.37 -19.08
CA ILE A 355 -27.09 0.57 -19.99
C ILE A 355 -27.40 0.86 -21.47
N ASP A 356 -28.68 1.00 -21.83
CA ASP A 356 -29.08 1.20 -23.23
C ASP A 356 -28.87 2.63 -23.75
N ARG A 357 -28.41 3.58 -22.91
CA ARG A 357 -28.24 5.00 -23.29
C ARG A 357 -26.79 5.50 -23.20
N HIS A 358 -25.86 4.62 -22.91
CA HIS A 358 -24.41 4.90 -22.94
C HIS A 358 -23.79 4.54 -24.26
#